data_6559456647882fbabc357b642fdff20c
#
_entry.id   6559456647882fbabc357b642fdff20c
#
_cell.length_a   1.000
_cell.length_b   1.000
_cell.length_c   1.000
_cell.angle_alpha   90.00
_cell.angle_beta   90.00
_cell.angle_gamma   90.00
#
_symmetry.space_group_name_H-M   'P 1'
#
loop_
_entity.id
_entity.type
_entity.pdbx_description
1 polymer ?
#
loop_
_entity_poly.entity_id
_entity_poly.type
_entity_poly.pdbx_seq_one_letter_code
_entity_poly.pdbx_strand_id
1 'polypeptide(L)'
;RLYALPGWESKFVTVALEEAGWHVDGALTVSPTSQVTLGAPLTLDTARYAVSVVLDSGVATARDLQRFVAQGGGVVLAGDALRDASLRTFAALRIEDERPPVAGALLTDQPLRGLAAFHLLPPAQSVVLQRENADATVVVARRGVGRILASGYRATWRWRMEGTDDGADAHRRWWSTLMSAVASAPTGDAASARTSHRDDSRAAWPGDAAPRADLIARLGLPVAANAPAPRASSPLRPSLALLYLVACAALLTEWALRRMRGAR
;
A
#
# COMPACT_ATOMS: atom_id res chain seq x y z
N ARG A 1 8.37 -2.82 -4.13
CA ARG A 1 9.36 -2.24 -3.19
C ARG A 1 8.79 -1.03 -2.50
N LEU A 2 8.85 -0.95 -1.17
CA LEU A 2 8.38 0.18 -0.38
C LEU A 2 9.57 0.95 0.18
N TYR A 3 9.58 2.28 0.01
CA TYR A 3 10.56 3.22 0.58
C TYR A 3 9.86 4.16 1.54
N ALA A 4 10.29 4.19 2.79
CA ALA A 4 9.65 5.01 3.82
C ALA A 4 10.60 5.31 5.00
N LEU A 5 10.18 6.24 5.84
CA LEU A 5 10.65 6.35 7.22
C LEU A 5 9.91 5.32 8.11
N PRO A 6 10.53 4.85 9.20
CA PRO A 6 9.81 4.04 10.19
C PRO A 6 8.67 4.84 10.82
N GLY A 7 7.46 4.33 10.74
CA GLY A 7 6.28 5.02 11.27
C GLY A 7 4.98 4.25 11.09
N TRP A 8 3.88 4.85 11.53
CA TRP A 8 2.56 4.26 11.39
C TRP A 8 2.14 4.09 9.93
N GLU A 9 2.47 5.07 9.06
CA GLU A 9 2.14 4.99 7.64
C GLU A 9 2.83 3.81 6.98
N SER A 10 4.16 3.69 7.12
CA SER A 10 4.91 2.57 6.53
C SER A 10 4.43 1.22 7.05
N LYS A 11 4.14 1.12 8.37
CA LYS A 11 3.61 -0.10 8.98
C LYS A 11 2.26 -0.50 8.39
N PHE A 12 1.29 0.41 8.39
CA PHE A 12 -0.07 0.07 7.98
C PHE A 12 -0.26 -0.05 6.47
N VAL A 13 0.54 0.67 5.68
CA VAL A 13 0.58 0.46 4.22
C VAL A 13 1.16 -0.92 3.90
N THR A 14 2.27 -1.33 4.55
CA THR A 14 2.82 -2.68 4.38
C THR A 14 1.77 -3.74 4.71
N VAL A 15 1.15 -3.65 5.90
CA VAL A 15 0.12 -4.61 6.32
C VAL A 15 -1.06 -4.64 5.33
N ALA A 16 -1.55 -3.48 4.89
CA ALA A 16 -2.66 -3.39 3.94
C ALA A 16 -2.33 -4.07 2.59
N LEU A 17 -1.10 -3.91 2.11
CA LEU A 17 -0.65 -4.53 0.86
C LEU A 17 -0.46 -6.04 1.03
N GLU A 18 0.13 -6.51 2.13
CA GLU A 18 0.31 -7.93 2.41
C GLU A 18 -1.04 -8.65 2.61
N GLU A 19 -1.97 -8.05 3.35
CA GLU A 19 -3.35 -8.54 3.48
C GLU A 19 -4.09 -8.60 2.13
N ALA A 20 -3.73 -7.73 1.18
CA ALA A 20 -4.25 -7.75 -0.19
C ALA A 20 -3.55 -8.75 -1.12
N GLY A 21 -2.57 -9.49 -0.61
CA GLY A 21 -1.82 -10.51 -1.35
C GLY A 21 -0.58 -10.01 -2.10
N TRP A 22 -0.14 -8.77 -1.83
CA TRP A 22 1.13 -8.26 -2.37
C TRP A 22 2.31 -8.74 -1.53
N HIS A 23 3.40 -9.11 -2.18
CA HIS A 23 4.67 -9.32 -1.48
C HIS A 23 5.40 -7.99 -1.35
N VAL A 24 5.75 -7.58 -0.13
CA VAL A 24 6.33 -6.27 0.15
C VAL A 24 7.76 -6.39 0.68
N ASP A 25 8.73 -5.94 -0.10
CA ASP A 25 10.09 -5.71 0.37
C ASP A 25 10.24 -4.23 0.78
N GLY A 26 10.62 -3.97 2.02
CA GLY A 26 10.75 -2.63 2.58
C GLY A 26 12.19 -2.13 2.60
N ALA A 27 12.35 -0.83 2.40
CA ALA A 27 13.58 -0.08 2.64
C ALA A 27 13.26 1.12 3.54
N LEU A 28 13.48 0.94 4.85
CA LEU A 28 13.15 1.94 5.86
C LEU A 28 14.39 2.75 6.21
N THR A 29 14.36 4.05 5.91
CA THR A 29 15.46 4.97 6.23
C THR A 29 15.34 5.42 7.68
N VAL A 30 16.22 4.93 8.54
CA VAL A 30 16.23 5.24 9.99
C VAL A 30 17.03 6.52 10.26
N SER A 31 18.09 6.76 9.48
CA SER A 31 18.90 7.97 9.53
C SER A 31 19.45 8.27 8.13
N PRO A 32 20.02 9.45 7.88
CA PRO A 32 20.60 9.80 6.58
C PRO A 32 21.65 8.79 6.05
N THR A 33 22.27 8.04 6.95
CA THR A 33 23.32 7.06 6.62
C THR A 33 22.94 5.62 6.93
N SER A 34 21.71 5.38 7.45
CA SER A 34 21.29 4.05 7.88
C SER A 34 19.90 3.69 7.31
N GLN A 35 19.84 2.57 6.63
CA GLN A 35 18.60 2.00 6.09
C GLN A 35 18.44 0.56 6.57
N VAL A 36 17.25 0.23 7.04
CA VAL A 36 16.84 -1.13 7.40
C VAL A 36 16.07 -1.72 6.24
N THR A 37 16.49 -2.88 5.78
CA THR A 37 15.80 -3.60 4.72
C THR A 37 14.92 -4.69 5.31
N LEU A 38 13.65 -4.69 4.95
CA LEU A 38 12.69 -5.77 5.20
C LEU A 38 12.59 -6.58 3.91
N GLY A 39 12.83 -7.88 3.98
CA GLY A 39 12.93 -8.73 2.80
C GLY A 39 14.33 -8.71 2.16
N ALA A 40 14.41 -8.96 0.85
CA ALA A 40 15.69 -9.05 0.16
C ALA A 40 16.31 -7.68 -0.13
N PRO A 41 17.63 -7.48 0.15
CA PRO A 41 18.34 -6.22 -0.15
C PRO A 41 18.69 -6.14 -1.64
N LEU A 42 17.69 -6.02 -2.50
CA LEU A 42 17.89 -6.05 -3.95
C LEU A 42 17.72 -4.66 -4.57
N THR A 43 18.37 -4.48 -5.70
CA THR A 43 18.18 -3.32 -6.57
C THR A 43 16.72 -3.25 -7.04
N LEU A 44 16.23 -2.04 -7.28
CA LEU A 44 14.91 -1.81 -7.85
C LEU A 44 14.94 -2.23 -9.34
N ASP A 45 14.27 -3.36 -9.64
CA ASP A 45 14.26 -3.99 -10.95
C ASP A 45 12.85 -4.46 -11.31
N THR A 46 12.47 -4.30 -12.58
CA THR A 46 11.16 -4.71 -13.11
C THR A 46 10.99 -6.21 -13.27
N ALA A 47 12.09 -6.98 -13.31
CA ALA A 47 12.01 -8.44 -13.26
C ALA A 47 11.47 -8.95 -11.91
N ARG A 48 11.63 -8.16 -10.85
CA ARG A 48 11.26 -8.55 -9.49
C ARG A 48 10.10 -7.74 -8.92
N TYR A 49 10.06 -6.46 -9.20
CA TYR A 49 9.07 -5.56 -8.63
C TYR A 49 8.14 -5.02 -9.70
N ALA A 50 6.84 -5.21 -9.53
CA ALA A 50 5.82 -4.60 -10.37
C ALA A 50 5.62 -3.12 -10.04
N VAL A 51 5.80 -2.76 -8.75
CA VAL A 51 5.55 -1.41 -8.23
C VAL A 51 6.61 -1.02 -7.21
N SER A 52 7.00 0.26 -7.27
CA SER A 52 7.75 0.95 -6.21
C SER A 52 6.85 1.97 -5.52
N VAL A 53 6.76 1.92 -4.20
CA VAL A 53 5.98 2.86 -3.38
C VAL A 53 6.94 3.72 -2.59
N VAL A 54 6.74 5.03 -2.61
CA VAL A 54 7.51 6.00 -1.83
C VAL A 54 6.53 6.80 -0.97
N LEU A 55 6.71 6.73 0.35
CA LEU A 55 5.80 7.37 1.32
C LEU A 55 6.37 8.65 1.91
N ASP A 56 7.70 8.79 1.95
CA ASP A 56 8.36 9.91 2.59
C ASP A 56 9.38 10.59 1.67
N SER A 57 9.73 11.84 1.99
CA SER A 57 10.78 12.57 1.30
C SER A 57 12.18 12.05 1.67
N GLY A 58 13.13 12.10 0.72
CA GLY A 58 14.52 11.75 0.95
C GLY A 58 14.81 10.25 1.14
N VAL A 59 13.83 9.36 0.98
CA VAL A 59 13.99 7.90 1.16
C VAL A 59 14.29 7.15 -0.14
N ALA A 60 14.04 7.76 -1.28
CA ALA A 60 14.29 7.19 -2.61
C ALA A 60 14.86 8.25 -3.54
N THR A 61 15.69 7.83 -4.51
CA THR A 61 16.24 8.77 -5.48
C THR A 61 15.38 8.83 -6.73
N ALA A 62 15.12 10.04 -7.23
CA ALA A 62 14.37 10.25 -8.48
C ALA A 62 15.05 9.51 -9.67
N ARG A 63 16.39 9.40 -9.66
CA ARG A 63 17.15 8.71 -10.71
C ARG A 63 16.85 7.21 -10.77
N ASP A 64 16.76 6.54 -9.64
CA ASP A 64 16.48 5.10 -9.60
C ASP A 64 15.04 4.81 -9.98
N LEU A 65 14.10 5.64 -9.51
CA LEU A 65 12.70 5.58 -9.92
C LEU A 65 12.51 5.86 -11.41
N GLN A 66 13.25 6.82 -11.97
CA GLN A 66 13.21 7.12 -13.40
C GLN A 66 13.69 5.92 -14.24
N ARG A 67 14.77 5.25 -13.82
CA ARG A 67 15.28 4.05 -14.47
C ARG A 67 14.24 2.93 -14.41
N PHE A 68 13.63 2.71 -13.26
CA PHE A 68 12.61 1.70 -13.06
C PHE A 68 11.36 1.94 -13.94
N VAL A 69 10.86 3.18 -14.00
CA VAL A 69 9.73 3.56 -14.86
C VAL A 69 10.08 3.43 -16.35
N ALA A 70 11.31 3.78 -16.75
CA ALA A 70 11.78 3.61 -18.12
C ALA A 70 11.80 2.14 -18.58
N GLN A 71 11.95 1.22 -17.63
CA GLN A 71 11.87 -0.23 -17.86
C GLN A 71 10.44 -0.78 -17.79
N GLY A 72 9.43 0.06 -17.58
CA GLY A 72 8.02 -0.33 -17.52
C GLY A 72 7.46 -0.49 -16.11
N GLY A 73 8.24 -0.26 -15.07
CA GLY A 73 7.78 -0.33 -13.69
C GLY A 73 6.76 0.74 -13.34
N GLY A 74 5.90 0.42 -12.35
CA GLY A 74 4.96 1.36 -11.76
C GLY A 74 5.54 2.07 -10.53
N VAL A 75 5.29 3.36 -10.37
CA VAL A 75 5.70 4.11 -9.17
C VAL A 75 4.49 4.77 -8.53
N VAL A 76 4.37 4.65 -7.21
CA VAL A 76 3.41 5.38 -6.39
C VAL A 76 4.17 6.33 -5.48
N LEU A 77 3.90 7.62 -5.60
CA LEU A 77 4.35 8.67 -4.71
C LEU A 77 3.17 9.07 -3.82
N ALA A 78 3.27 8.89 -2.51
CA ALA A 78 2.17 9.17 -1.62
C ALA A 78 2.59 10.05 -0.45
N GLY A 79 1.67 10.88 0.01
CA GLY A 79 1.83 11.67 1.21
C GLY A 79 3.07 12.56 1.20
N ASP A 80 3.92 12.37 2.19
CA ASP A 80 5.09 13.22 2.39
C ASP A 80 6.21 13.04 1.36
N ALA A 81 6.18 11.97 0.53
CA ALA A 81 7.05 11.86 -0.63
C ALA A 81 6.87 13.04 -1.61
N LEU A 82 5.66 13.62 -1.66
CA LEU A 82 5.37 14.78 -2.51
C LEU A 82 5.98 16.10 -2.01
N ARG A 83 6.54 16.13 -0.80
CA ARG A 83 7.34 17.27 -0.30
C ARG A 83 8.72 17.35 -0.98
N ASP A 84 9.21 16.23 -1.51
CA ASP A 84 10.48 16.17 -2.22
C ASP A 84 10.36 16.82 -3.62
N ALA A 85 11.10 17.91 -3.84
CA ALA A 85 11.09 18.63 -5.09
C ALA A 85 11.61 17.79 -6.27
N SER A 86 12.56 16.88 -6.02
CA SER A 86 13.13 16.01 -7.05
C SER A 86 12.10 14.98 -7.51
N LEU A 87 11.31 14.41 -6.59
CA LEU A 87 10.24 13.47 -6.90
C LEU A 87 9.07 14.16 -7.62
N ARG A 88 8.71 15.40 -7.23
CA ARG A 88 7.71 16.18 -7.98
C ARG A 88 8.15 16.48 -9.40
N THR A 89 9.41 16.88 -9.58
CA THR A 89 9.98 17.13 -10.92
C THR A 89 9.97 15.84 -11.76
N PHE A 90 10.37 14.72 -11.15
CA PHE A 90 10.30 13.41 -11.80
C PHE A 90 8.87 13.06 -12.24
N ALA A 91 7.88 13.30 -11.41
CA ALA A 91 6.46 13.06 -11.73
C ALA A 91 5.84 14.15 -12.64
N ALA A 92 6.55 15.24 -12.94
CA ALA A 92 6.03 16.44 -13.57
C ALA A 92 4.79 17.02 -12.86
N LEU A 93 4.78 16.93 -11.54
CA LEU A 93 3.66 17.26 -10.69
C LEU A 93 3.91 18.58 -9.94
N ARG A 94 2.85 19.35 -9.74
CA ARG A 94 2.86 20.53 -8.88
C ARG A 94 1.82 20.33 -7.78
N ILE A 95 2.12 20.86 -6.60
CA ILE A 95 1.16 20.99 -5.50
C ILE A 95 0.57 22.40 -5.62
N GLU A 96 -0.73 22.51 -5.56
CA GLU A 96 -1.46 23.76 -5.54
C GLU A 96 -1.54 24.30 -4.12
N ASP A 97 -2.06 23.49 -3.21
CA ASP A 97 -2.16 23.79 -1.79
C ASP A 97 -2.15 22.50 -0.93
N GLU A 98 -2.21 22.68 0.38
CA GLU A 98 -2.34 21.62 1.37
C GLU A 98 -3.63 21.81 2.19
N ARG A 99 -4.53 20.86 2.10
CA ARG A 99 -5.75 20.82 2.88
C ARG A 99 -5.49 20.16 4.24
N PRO A 100 -5.84 20.82 5.36
CA PRO A 100 -5.77 20.21 6.68
C PRO A 100 -6.78 19.07 6.84
N PRO A 101 -6.59 18.17 7.82
CA PRO A 101 -7.56 17.12 8.11
C PRO A 101 -8.87 17.73 8.63
N VAL A 102 -10.01 17.11 8.28
CA VAL A 102 -11.34 17.53 8.75
C VAL A 102 -11.75 16.63 9.91
N ALA A 103 -11.97 17.23 11.07
CA ALA A 103 -12.37 16.50 12.27
C ALA A 103 -13.71 15.76 12.05
N GLY A 104 -13.78 14.52 12.51
CA GLY A 104 -14.98 13.67 12.43
C GLY A 104 -15.26 13.06 11.07
N ALA A 105 -14.65 13.53 9.98
CA ALA A 105 -14.91 13.00 8.64
C ALA A 105 -14.39 11.57 8.44
N LEU A 106 -13.44 11.09 9.25
CA LEU A 106 -12.98 9.70 9.23
C LEU A 106 -14.10 8.69 9.59
N LEU A 107 -15.12 9.13 10.32
CA LEU A 107 -16.26 8.32 10.76
C LEU A 107 -17.48 8.42 9.82
N THR A 108 -17.28 8.96 8.63
CA THR A 108 -18.34 9.13 7.63
C THR A 108 -18.13 8.19 6.44
N ASP A 109 -19.06 8.23 5.49
CA ASP A 109 -18.97 7.57 4.18
C ASP A 109 -17.86 8.16 3.26
N GLN A 110 -17.25 9.29 3.67
CA GLN A 110 -16.18 9.97 2.95
C GLN A 110 -14.91 10.10 3.82
N PRO A 111 -14.33 9.00 4.30
CA PRO A 111 -13.25 9.03 5.29
C PRO A 111 -11.98 9.73 4.78
N LEU A 112 -11.74 9.74 3.49
CA LEU A 112 -10.59 10.43 2.90
C LEU A 112 -10.62 11.95 3.15
N ARG A 113 -11.79 12.55 3.31
CA ARG A 113 -11.92 13.96 3.73
C ARG A 113 -11.39 14.22 5.15
N GLY A 114 -11.37 13.21 6.00
CA GLY A 114 -10.78 13.30 7.34
C GLY A 114 -9.27 13.36 7.37
N LEU A 115 -8.60 13.05 6.25
CA LEU A 115 -7.15 13.06 6.13
C LEU A 115 -6.66 14.43 5.66
N ALA A 116 -5.43 14.80 6.03
CA ALA A 116 -4.73 15.89 5.34
C ALA A 116 -4.41 15.47 3.90
N ALA A 117 -4.47 16.39 2.97
CA ALA A 117 -4.19 16.10 1.57
C ALA A 117 -3.50 17.28 0.86
N PHE A 118 -2.63 16.95 -0.08
CA PHE A 118 -2.16 17.89 -1.10
C PHE A 118 -3.16 17.90 -2.26
N HIS A 119 -3.57 19.08 -2.68
CA HIS A 119 -4.24 19.28 -3.96
C HIS A 119 -3.19 19.35 -5.07
N LEU A 120 -3.41 18.55 -6.09
CA LEU A 120 -2.43 18.30 -7.14
C LEU A 120 -2.83 18.99 -8.44
N LEU A 121 -1.90 19.70 -9.05
CA LEU A 121 -2.04 20.17 -10.43
C LEU A 121 -1.53 19.07 -11.35
N PRO A 122 -2.45 18.37 -12.07
CA PRO A 122 -2.09 17.23 -12.87
C PRO A 122 -1.31 17.66 -14.13
N PRO A 123 -0.32 16.88 -14.59
CA PRO A 123 0.32 17.11 -15.87
C PRO A 123 -0.66 16.90 -17.04
N ALA A 124 -0.39 17.52 -18.19
CA ALA A 124 -1.31 17.56 -19.34
C ALA A 124 -1.75 16.18 -19.87
N GLN A 125 -0.92 15.14 -19.68
CA GLN A 125 -1.20 13.77 -20.13
C GLN A 125 -1.40 12.83 -18.94
N SER A 126 -2.28 13.20 -18.02
CA SER A 126 -2.60 12.42 -16.83
C SER A 126 -4.09 12.20 -16.69
N VAL A 127 -4.44 11.17 -15.93
CA VAL A 127 -5.83 10.85 -15.54
C VAL A 127 -5.97 11.13 -14.07
N VAL A 128 -6.98 11.90 -13.71
CA VAL A 128 -7.34 12.13 -12.32
C VAL A 128 -8.23 10.96 -11.88
N LEU A 129 -7.71 10.16 -10.94
CA LEU A 129 -8.44 9.01 -10.39
C LEU A 129 -9.39 9.43 -9.27
N GLN A 130 -9.01 10.48 -8.52
CA GLN A 130 -9.82 10.96 -7.41
C GLN A 130 -9.76 12.48 -7.30
N ARG A 131 -10.92 13.07 -6.99
CA ARG A 131 -11.08 14.50 -6.72
C ARG A 131 -11.75 14.70 -5.38
N GLU A 132 -11.38 15.75 -4.71
CA GLU A 132 -12.16 16.33 -3.62
C GLU A 132 -12.68 17.70 -4.08
N ASN A 133 -14.00 17.83 -4.14
CA ASN A 133 -14.65 18.97 -4.80
C ASN A 133 -14.16 19.09 -6.28
N ALA A 134 -13.47 20.17 -6.62
CA ALA A 134 -12.87 20.36 -7.96
C ALA A 134 -11.41 19.88 -8.05
N ASP A 135 -10.72 19.75 -6.91
CA ASP A 135 -9.28 19.58 -6.82
C ASP A 135 -8.86 18.12 -6.95
N ALA A 136 -7.81 17.88 -7.71
CA ALA A 136 -7.28 16.54 -7.89
C ALA A 136 -6.46 16.11 -6.66
N THR A 137 -6.76 14.94 -6.11
CA THR A 137 -6.03 14.36 -4.97
C THR A 137 -5.26 13.09 -5.34
N VAL A 138 -5.74 12.34 -6.35
CA VAL A 138 -5.01 11.18 -6.87
C VAL A 138 -4.93 11.28 -8.39
N VAL A 139 -3.72 11.22 -8.92
CA VAL A 139 -3.42 11.41 -10.34
C VAL A 139 -2.52 10.28 -10.83
N VAL A 140 -2.79 9.75 -12.01
CA VAL A 140 -1.91 8.80 -12.69
C VAL A 140 -1.46 9.37 -14.03
N ALA A 141 -0.16 9.24 -14.32
CA ALA A 141 0.43 9.66 -15.58
C ALA A 141 1.25 8.52 -16.18
N ARG A 142 1.23 8.41 -17.49
CA ARG A 142 2.13 7.52 -18.23
C ARG A 142 3.47 8.22 -18.47
N ARG A 143 4.57 7.48 -18.24
CA ARG A 143 5.94 7.94 -18.49
C ARG A 143 6.67 6.89 -19.31
N GLY A 144 6.75 7.12 -20.63
CA GLY A 144 7.27 6.08 -21.53
C GLY A 144 6.43 4.80 -21.46
N VAL A 145 7.05 3.70 -21.10
CA VAL A 145 6.38 2.40 -20.95
C VAL A 145 5.86 2.15 -19.52
N GLY A 146 6.30 2.92 -18.53
CA GLY A 146 5.84 2.80 -17.15
C GLY A 146 4.77 3.81 -16.76
N ARG A 147 4.37 3.78 -15.50
CA ARG A 147 3.32 4.65 -14.94
C ARG A 147 3.77 5.24 -13.61
N ILE A 148 3.33 6.47 -13.35
CA ILE A 148 3.53 7.15 -12.07
C ILE A 148 2.16 7.55 -11.55
N LEU A 149 1.87 7.17 -10.32
CA LEU A 149 0.70 7.62 -9.57
C LEU A 149 1.17 8.52 -8.44
N ALA A 150 0.49 9.64 -8.27
CA ALA A 150 0.67 10.51 -7.12
C ALA A 150 -0.63 10.54 -6.31
N SER A 151 -0.51 10.31 -5.00
CA SER A 151 -1.60 10.45 -4.03
C SER A 151 -1.26 11.54 -3.03
N GLY A 152 -2.08 12.58 -2.98
CA GLY A 152 -1.93 13.70 -2.05
C GLY A 152 -2.29 13.36 -0.61
N TYR A 153 -3.01 12.27 -0.34
CA TYR A 153 -3.42 11.93 1.02
C TYR A 153 -2.24 11.60 1.92
N ARG A 154 -2.32 12.11 3.16
CA ARG A 154 -1.28 11.96 4.18
C ARG A 154 -1.85 11.27 5.40
N ALA A 155 -1.00 10.52 6.10
CA ALA A 155 -1.35 9.80 7.33
C ALA A 155 -2.60 8.90 7.13
N THR A 156 -2.61 8.10 6.04
CA THR A 156 -3.73 7.22 5.69
C THR A 156 -3.97 6.14 6.75
N TRP A 157 -2.97 5.84 7.57
CA TRP A 157 -3.07 4.95 8.73
C TRP A 157 -4.18 5.38 9.70
N ARG A 158 -4.49 6.70 9.80
CA ARG A 158 -5.56 7.22 10.65
C ARG A 158 -6.92 6.69 10.23
N TRP A 159 -7.18 6.60 8.93
CA TRP A 159 -8.41 6.01 8.42
C TRP A 159 -8.59 4.56 8.90
N ARG A 160 -7.50 3.78 8.91
CA ARG A 160 -7.53 2.40 9.42
C ARG A 160 -7.78 2.32 10.93
N MET A 161 -7.26 3.26 11.70
CA MET A 161 -7.25 3.23 13.17
C MET A 161 -8.37 4.04 13.82
N GLU A 162 -8.78 5.12 13.19
CA GLU A 162 -9.71 6.09 13.72
C GLU A 162 -11.03 6.14 12.91
N GLY A 163 -11.13 5.38 11.84
CA GLY A 163 -12.30 5.30 10.97
C GLY A 163 -13.40 4.40 11.52
N THR A 164 -14.36 4.09 10.66
CA THR A 164 -15.46 3.15 10.92
C THR A 164 -14.95 1.70 11.07
N ASP A 165 -15.78 0.79 11.53
CA ASP A 165 -15.44 -0.62 11.75
C ASP A 165 -14.87 -1.31 10.49
N ASP A 166 -15.29 -0.89 9.31
CA ASP A 166 -14.79 -1.36 8.01
C ASP A 166 -13.57 -0.58 7.50
N GLY A 167 -13.08 0.41 8.27
CA GLY A 167 -11.95 1.28 7.89
C GLY A 167 -10.69 0.53 7.49
N ALA A 168 -10.39 -0.57 8.18
CA ALA A 168 -9.24 -1.42 7.85
C ALA A 168 -9.38 -2.07 6.48
N ASP A 169 -10.56 -2.60 6.16
CA ASP A 169 -10.86 -3.23 4.88
C ASP A 169 -10.93 -2.23 3.73
N ALA A 170 -11.49 -1.06 3.99
CA ALA A 170 -11.57 0.04 3.04
C ALA A 170 -10.16 0.58 2.71
N HIS A 171 -9.30 0.80 3.72
CA HIS A 171 -7.90 1.20 3.56
C HIS A 171 -7.11 0.16 2.74
N ARG A 172 -7.27 -1.13 3.03
CA ARG A 172 -6.64 -2.22 2.28
C ARG A 172 -7.06 -2.21 0.81
N ARG A 173 -8.37 -2.13 0.52
CA ARG A 173 -8.90 -2.08 -0.85
C ARG A 173 -8.39 -0.85 -1.60
N TRP A 174 -8.35 0.29 -0.94
CA TRP A 174 -7.88 1.54 -1.55
C TRP A 174 -6.41 1.44 -1.96
N TRP A 175 -5.52 1.01 -1.06
CA TRP A 175 -4.11 0.83 -1.39
C TRP A 175 -3.89 -0.21 -2.49
N SER A 176 -4.60 -1.33 -2.44
CA SER A 176 -4.53 -2.35 -3.50
C SER A 176 -4.98 -1.80 -4.85
N THR A 177 -6.00 -0.93 -4.89
CA THR A 177 -6.44 -0.26 -6.11
C THR A 177 -5.37 0.68 -6.67
N LEU A 178 -4.70 1.47 -5.82
CA LEU A 178 -3.60 2.34 -6.25
C LEU A 178 -2.44 1.52 -6.86
N MET A 179 -2.07 0.41 -6.22
CA MET A 179 -1.03 -0.47 -6.75
C MET A 179 -1.43 -1.04 -8.10
N SER A 180 -2.65 -1.55 -8.22
CA SER A 180 -3.17 -2.15 -9.45
C SER A 180 -3.24 -1.16 -10.62
N ALA A 181 -3.46 0.12 -10.35
CA ALA A 181 -3.52 1.17 -11.37
C ALA A 181 -2.17 1.40 -12.07
N VAL A 182 -1.05 1.09 -11.41
CA VAL A 182 0.30 1.30 -11.96
C VAL A 182 1.09 0.02 -12.17
N ALA A 183 0.67 -1.10 -11.58
CA ALA A 183 1.40 -2.35 -11.69
C ALA A 183 1.58 -2.75 -13.15
N SER A 184 2.80 -3.15 -13.49
CA SER A 184 3.14 -3.78 -14.76
C SER A 184 3.25 -5.28 -14.58
N ALA A 185 2.87 -6.06 -15.59
CA ALA A 185 3.16 -7.48 -15.59
C ALA A 185 4.68 -7.69 -15.59
N PRO A 186 5.21 -8.59 -14.75
CA PRO A 186 6.65 -8.89 -14.76
C PRO A 186 7.08 -9.34 -16.16
N THR A 187 8.20 -8.82 -16.62
CA THR A 187 8.70 -8.99 -18.00
C THR A 187 9.17 -10.41 -18.32
N GLY A 188 9.17 -11.33 -17.34
CA GLY A 188 9.67 -12.70 -17.50
C GLY A 188 8.89 -13.57 -18.50
N ASP A 189 7.60 -13.32 -18.71
CA ASP A 189 6.73 -14.13 -19.61
C ASP A 189 6.20 -13.35 -20.82
N ALA A 190 6.61 -12.11 -21.01
CA ALA A 190 6.11 -11.27 -22.09
C ALA A 190 6.54 -11.74 -23.50
N ALA A 191 7.51 -12.65 -23.60
CA ALA A 191 7.90 -13.27 -24.87
C ALA A 191 6.86 -14.28 -25.37
N SER A 192 6.20 -15.01 -24.48
CA SER A 192 5.21 -16.04 -24.83
C SER A 192 3.82 -15.45 -25.11
N ALA A 193 3.49 -14.29 -24.49
CA ALA A 193 2.19 -13.64 -24.70
C ALA A 193 2.09 -12.86 -26.02
N ARG A 194 3.22 -12.53 -26.66
CA ARG A 194 3.25 -11.77 -27.92
C ARG A 194 2.95 -12.59 -29.17
N THR A 195 2.91 -13.91 -29.08
CA THR A 195 2.66 -14.81 -30.23
C THR A 195 1.18 -15.13 -30.44
N SER A 196 0.27 -14.79 -29.54
CA SER A 196 -1.12 -15.18 -29.62
C SER A 196 -2.14 -14.04 -29.84
N HIS A 197 -1.70 -12.77 -30.00
CA HIS A 197 -2.63 -11.66 -30.28
C HIS A 197 -2.13 -10.76 -31.41
N ARG A 198 -2.21 -11.31 -32.62
CA ARG A 198 -2.26 -10.53 -33.85
C ARG A 198 -3.69 -10.66 -34.38
N ASP A 199 -4.59 -9.93 -33.83
CA ASP A 199 -5.79 -9.33 -34.41
C ASP A 199 -6.66 -8.80 -33.27
N ASP A 200 -6.68 -7.51 -33.13
CA ASP A 200 -7.84 -6.65 -32.90
C ASP A 200 -7.37 -5.28 -32.43
N SER A 201 -7.35 -4.38 -33.40
CA SER A 201 -7.12 -2.95 -33.20
C SER A 201 -8.35 -2.29 -32.56
N ARG A 202 -8.45 -2.40 -31.25
CA ARG A 202 -9.14 -1.44 -30.39
C ARG A 202 -8.34 -1.28 -29.13
N ALA A 203 -7.92 -0.05 -28.86
CA ALA A 203 -7.17 0.31 -27.67
C ALA A 203 -8.04 0.09 -26.41
N ALA A 204 -8.16 -1.16 -26.02
CA ALA A 204 -8.60 -1.53 -24.68
C ALA A 204 -7.46 -1.23 -23.72
N TRP A 205 -7.74 -0.49 -22.68
CA TRP A 205 -6.84 -0.30 -21.56
C TRP A 205 -6.37 -1.67 -21.04
N PRO A 206 -5.07 -1.91 -20.78
CA PRO A 206 -4.61 -3.20 -20.24
C PRO A 206 -4.99 -3.40 -18.77
N GLY A 207 -6.18 -2.96 -18.39
CA GLY A 207 -6.78 -3.24 -17.08
C GLY A 207 -7.50 -4.58 -17.01
N ASP A 208 -7.81 -5.17 -18.17
CA ASP A 208 -8.55 -6.45 -18.24
C ASP A 208 -7.65 -7.68 -18.37
N ALA A 209 -6.34 -7.54 -18.58
CA ALA A 209 -5.38 -8.62 -18.39
C ALA A 209 -5.03 -8.72 -16.90
N ALA A 210 -6.06 -8.80 -16.06
CA ALA A 210 -5.88 -8.97 -14.63
C ALA A 210 -5.21 -10.34 -14.40
N PRO A 211 -4.23 -10.43 -13.45
CA PRO A 211 -3.72 -11.70 -12.96
C PRO A 211 -4.81 -12.71 -12.55
N ARG A 212 -6.02 -12.23 -12.31
CA ARG A 212 -7.21 -13.03 -12.08
C ARG A 212 -7.63 -13.92 -13.24
N ALA A 213 -7.61 -13.43 -14.47
CA ALA A 213 -8.02 -14.22 -15.63
C ALA A 213 -7.06 -15.39 -15.87
N ASP A 214 -5.76 -15.13 -15.71
CA ASP A 214 -4.71 -16.13 -15.85
C ASP A 214 -4.72 -17.13 -14.67
N LEU A 215 -4.99 -16.65 -13.45
CA LEU A 215 -5.17 -17.49 -12.27
C LEU A 215 -6.40 -18.40 -12.41
N ILE A 216 -7.53 -17.88 -12.88
CA ILE A 216 -8.76 -18.66 -13.11
C ILE A 216 -8.53 -19.67 -14.24
N ALA A 217 -7.81 -19.31 -15.31
CA ALA A 217 -7.47 -20.23 -16.39
C ALA A 217 -6.54 -21.38 -15.91
N ARG A 218 -5.64 -21.10 -14.98
CA ARG A 218 -4.73 -22.13 -14.40
C ARG A 218 -5.38 -22.98 -13.31
N LEU A 219 -6.31 -22.41 -12.53
CA LEU A 219 -7.01 -23.12 -11.45
C LEU A 219 -8.27 -23.85 -11.90
N GLY A 220 -8.75 -23.60 -13.13
CA GLY A 220 -10.01 -24.11 -13.63
C GLY A 220 -11.22 -23.41 -13.03
N LEU A 221 -12.42 -23.75 -13.51
CA LEU A 221 -13.66 -23.23 -12.97
C LEU A 221 -13.79 -23.62 -11.49
N PRO A 222 -14.23 -22.69 -10.62
CA PRO A 222 -14.42 -23.01 -9.21
C PRO A 222 -15.41 -24.16 -9.09
N VAL A 223 -14.95 -25.28 -8.56
CA VAL A 223 -15.84 -26.35 -8.12
C VAL A 223 -16.70 -25.76 -7.02
N ALA A 224 -18.02 -25.75 -7.21
CA ALA A 224 -18.94 -25.29 -6.21
C ALA A 224 -18.62 -26.00 -4.89
N ALA A 225 -18.15 -25.25 -3.90
CA ALA A 225 -17.89 -25.78 -2.58
C ALA A 225 -19.26 -26.12 -1.96
N ASN A 226 -19.71 -27.33 -2.17
CA ASN A 226 -20.83 -27.88 -1.44
C ASN A 226 -20.39 -28.08 0.00
N ALA A 227 -21.02 -27.35 0.89
CA ALA A 227 -20.95 -27.33 2.32
C ALA A 227 -19.79 -26.49 2.94
N PRO A 228 -20.11 -25.62 3.90
CA PRO A 228 -19.10 -25.00 4.73
C PRO A 228 -18.38 -26.11 5.50
N ALA A 229 -17.08 -26.26 5.27
CA ALA A 229 -16.25 -27.10 6.13
C ALA A 229 -16.49 -26.63 7.57
N PRO A 230 -16.79 -27.56 8.51
CA PRO A 230 -16.95 -27.19 9.89
C PRO A 230 -15.65 -26.49 10.31
N ARG A 231 -15.75 -25.24 10.77
CA ARG A 231 -14.64 -24.56 11.40
C ARG A 231 -14.20 -25.46 12.53
N ALA A 232 -13.08 -26.14 12.34
CA ALA A 232 -12.40 -26.82 13.43
C ALA A 232 -12.04 -25.73 14.44
N SER A 233 -12.89 -25.54 15.45
CA SER A 233 -12.52 -24.84 16.65
C SER A 233 -11.35 -25.65 17.23
N SER A 234 -10.12 -25.18 17.00
CA SER A 234 -8.96 -25.75 17.65
C SER A 234 -9.22 -25.63 19.16
N PRO A 235 -9.38 -26.73 19.88
CA PRO A 235 -9.52 -26.64 21.32
C PRO A 235 -8.23 -25.98 21.80
N LEU A 236 -8.36 -24.83 22.46
CA LEU A 236 -7.26 -24.22 23.21
C LEU A 236 -6.63 -25.32 24.04
N ARG A 237 -5.41 -25.70 23.70
CA ARG A 237 -4.71 -26.76 24.41
C ARG A 237 -4.74 -26.39 25.88
N PRO A 238 -5.26 -27.25 26.79
CA PRO A 238 -5.46 -26.92 28.22
C PRO A 238 -4.17 -26.41 28.88
N SER A 239 -3.00 -26.77 28.36
CA SER A 239 -1.69 -26.28 28.78
C SER A 239 -1.48 -24.77 28.54
N LEU A 240 -2.03 -24.19 27.48
CA LEU A 240 -1.91 -22.75 27.20
C LEU A 240 -2.82 -21.92 28.11
N ALA A 241 -4.03 -22.40 28.38
CA ALA A 241 -4.95 -21.75 29.31
C ALA A 241 -4.39 -21.76 30.74
N LEU A 242 -3.77 -22.85 31.13
CA LEU A 242 -3.14 -23.01 32.47
C LEU A 242 -1.92 -22.06 32.60
N LEU A 243 -1.08 -21.95 31.58
CA LEU A 243 0.03 -21.00 31.54
C LEU A 243 -0.43 -19.55 31.66
N TYR A 244 -1.51 -19.20 30.96
CA TYR A 244 -2.09 -17.86 31.04
C TYR A 244 -2.65 -17.55 32.44
N LEU A 245 -3.34 -18.49 33.07
CA LEU A 245 -3.84 -18.36 34.43
C LEU A 245 -2.70 -18.19 35.45
N VAL A 246 -1.63 -18.96 35.33
CA VAL A 246 -0.46 -18.83 36.21
C VAL A 246 0.21 -17.46 36.02
N ALA A 247 0.37 -17.00 34.81
CA ALA A 247 0.93 -15.66 34.54
C ALA A 247 0.06 -14.54 35.13
N CYS A 248 -1.26 -14.61 34.99
CA CYS A 248 -2.17 -13.67 35.59
C CYS A 248 -2.14 -13.69 37.12
N ALA A 249 -2.07 -14.85 37.72
CA ALA A 249 -1.96 -15.00 39.17
C ALA A 249 -0.64 -14.41 39.71
N ALA A 250 0.48 -14.63 39.01
CA ALA A 250 1.77 -14.06 39.38
C ALA A 250 1.76 -12.51 39.31
N LEU A 251 1.17 -11.93 38.27
CA LEU A 251 1.03 -10.46 38.15
C LEU A 251 0.13 -9.87 39.23
N LEU A 252 -0.96 -10.54 39.57
CA LEU A 252 -1.86 -10.10 40.65
C LEU A 252 -1.20 -10.15 42.02
N THR A 253 -0.42 -11.20 42.31
CA THR A 253 0.34 -11.31 43.56
C THR A 253 1.43 -10.25 43.65
N GLU A 254 2.16 -9.99 42.59
CA GLU A 254 3.16 -8.92 42.55
C GLU A 254 2.50 -7.53 42.76
N TRP A 255 1.38 -7.27 42.11
CA TRP A 255 0.63 -6.03 42.28
C TRP A 255 0.14 -5.86 43.74
N ALA A 256 -0.41 -6.91 44.34
CA ALA A 256 -0.87 -6.90 45.74
C ALA A 256 0.27 -6.63 46.72
N LEU A 257 1.45 -7.26 46.51
CA LEU A 257 2.65 -7.05 47.33
C LEU A 257 3.19 -5.61 47.19
N ARG A 258 3.19 -5.05 46.00
CA ARG A 258 3.60 -3.65 45.77
C ARG A 258 2.65 -2.69 46.49
N ARG A 259 1.34 -2.94 46.43
CA ARG A 259 0.34 -2.10 47.09
C ARG A 259 0.46 -2.14 48.61
N MET A 260 0.73 -3.32 49.20
CA MET A 260 0.94 -3.44 50.63
C MET A 260 2.25 -2.77 51.11
N ARG A 261 3.31 -2.74 50.28
CA ARG A 261 4.57 -2.04 50.58
C ARG A 261 4.48 -0.56 50.44
N GLY A 262 3.60 -0.04 49.57
CA GLY A 262 3.40 1.41 49.37
C GLY A 262 2.37 2.05 50.32
N ALA A 263 1.73 1.27 51.20
CA ALA A 263 0.76 1.74 52.18
C ALA A 263 1.35 1.94 53.58
N ARG A 264 2.67 2.09 53.69
CA ARG A 264 3.38 2.48 54.93
C ARG A 264 3.94 3.87 54.79
#